data_a3be1e404aefb76a0953a044eccf326a
#
_entry.id   a3be1e404aefb76a0953a044eccf326a
#
_cell.length_a   1.000
_cell.length_b   1.000
_cell.length_c   1.000
_cell.angle_alpha   90.00
_cell.angle_beta   90.00
_cell.angle_gamma   90.00
#
_symmetry.space_group_name_H-M   'P 1'
#
loop_
_entity.id
_entity.type
_entity.pdbx_description
1 polymer ?
#
loop_
_entity_poly.entity_id
_entity_poly.type
_entity_poly.pdbx_seq_one_letter_code
_entity_poly.pdbx_strand_id
1 'polypeptide(L)'
;MNNILFFLLPKAMCAYLYDDYTVRQALEKMEAAGYQALPILNRRGEYRGTLTEGDLLWALKNMCYMDMRQAEARRIMEIARRRDNVPVRITASMHDLIDRASNQNFVPVVDDYGAFIGLITRKAIIQYCRDRLFAED
;
A
#
# COMPACT_ATOMS: atom_id res chain seq x y z
N MET A 1 3.39 -26.87 -1.28
CA MET A 1 4.09 -25.67 -1.69
C MET A 1 3.10 -24.51 -1.81
N ASN A 2 3.43 -23.39 -1.21
CA ASN A 2 2.48 -22.27 -1.11
C ASN A 2 2.81 -21.18 -2.11
N ASN A 3 1.85 -20.93 -2.99
CA ASN A 3 1.91 -19.80 -3.90
C ASN A 3 1.43 -18.56 -3.14
N ILE A 4 2.15 -17.45 -3.26
CA ILE A 4 1.80 -16.21 -2.56
C ILE A 4 0.41 -15.69 -2.95
N LEU A 5 -0.08 -16.03 -4.14
CA LEU A 5 -1.42 -15.65 -4.58
C LEU A 5 -2.53 -16.20 -3.70
N PHE A 6 -2.23 -17.23 -2.90
CA PHE A 6 -3.17 -17.77 -1.93
C PHE A 6 -3.60 -16.72 -0.89
N PHE A 7 -2.72 -15.75 -0.61
CA PHE A 7 -2.96 -14.72 0.40
C PHE A 7 -3.39 -13.39 -0.22
N LEU A 8 -3.53 -13.33 -1.54
CA LEU A 8 -3.76 -12.08 -2.24
C LEU A 8 -5.16 -11.53 -1.97
N LEU A 9 -5.20 -10.26 -1.56
CA LEU A 9 -6.41 -9.44 -1.66
C LEU A 9 -6.39 -8.83 -3.07
N PRO A 10 -7.28 -9.27 -3.97
CA PRO A 10 -7.23 -8.79 -5.36
C PRO A 10 -7.48 -7.30 -5.47
N LYS A 11 -6.94 -6.69 -6.53
CA LYS A 11 -7.08 -5.25 -6.80
C LYS A 11 -8.52 -4.77 -6.69
N ALA A 12 -9.47 -5.53 -7.20
CA ALA A 12 -10.89 -5.17 -7.16
C ALA A 12 -11.45 -5.00 -5.74
N MET A 13 -10.80 -5.62 -4.76
CA MET A 13 -11.17 -5.55 -3.35
C MET A 13 -10.33 -4.54 -2.56
N CYS A 14 -9.34 -3.92 -3.19
CA CYS A 14 -8.42 -3.00 -2.54
C CYS A 14 -8.90 -1.56 -2.67
N ALA A 15 -8.61 -0.74 -1.66
CA ALA A 15 -8.63 0.71 -1.80
C ALA A 15 -7.24 1.15 -2.27
N TYR A 16 -7.19 2.10 -3.19
CA TYR A 16 -5.93 2.65 -3.69
C TYR A 16 -6.15 4.07 -4.20
N LEU A 17 -5.04 4.79 -4.38
CA LEU A 17 -5.03 6.16 -4.87
C LEU A 17 -4.43 6.18 -6.27
N TYR A 18 -4.83 7.17 -7.08
CA TYR A 18 -4.13 7.45 -8.33
C TYR A 18 -3.08 8.53 -8.13
N ASP A 19 -1.98 8.42 -8.85
CA ASP A 19 -0.85 9.35 -8.73
C ASP A 19 -1.19 10.78 -9.14
N ASP A 20 -2.28 10.98 -9.87
CA ASP A 20 -2.76 12.31 -10.25
C ASP A 20 -3.76 12.91 -9.25
N TYR A 21 -4.02 12.23 -8.14
CA TYR A 21 -4.92 12.74 -7.11
C TYR A 21 -4.33 13.95 -6.42
N THR A 22 -5.22 14.86 -6.00
CA THR A 22 -4.86 15.93 -5.07
C THR A 22 -4.81 15.40 -3.65
N VAL A 23 -4.20 16.17 -2.77
CA VAL A 23 -4.15 15.84 -1.33
C VAL A 23 -5.55 15.68 -0.77
N ARG A 24 -6.48 16.56 -1.18
CA ARG A 24 -7.88 16.47 -0.73
C ARG A 24 -8.53 15.16 -1.15
N GLN A 25 -8.36 14.77 -2.41
CA GLN A 25 -8.91 13.50 -2.90
C GLN A 25 -8.35 12.31 -2.13
N ALA A 26 -7.06 12.35 -1.81
CA ALA A 26 -6.41 11.30 -1.03
C ALA A 26 -6.97 11.23 0.39
N LEU A 27 -7.14 12.40 1.04
CA LEU A 27 -7.72 12.45 2.38
C LEU A 27 -9.13 11.87 2.42
N GLU A 28 -9.96 12.23 1.45
CA GLU A 28 -11.32 11.71 1.36
C GLU A 28 -11.32 10.19 1.13
N LYS A 29 -10.43 9.69 0.29
CA LYS A 29 -10.33 8.27 -0.01
C LYS A 29 -9.85 7.48 1.21
N MET A 30 -8.85 7.99 1.92
CA MET A 30 -8.32 7.34 3.11
C MET A 30 -9.34 7.32 4.24
N GLU A 31 -10.08 8.40 4.42
CA GLU A 31 -11.15 8.47 5.41
C GLU A 31 -12.24 7.44 5.10
N ALA A 32 -12.68 7.38 3.85
CA ALA A 32 -13.72 6.45 3.41
C ALA A 32 -13.28 4.98 3.54
N ALA A 33 -12.02 4.71 3.23
CA ALA A 33 -11.47 3.35 3.27
C ALA A 33 -11.15 2.89 4.69
N GLY A 34 -10.83 3.84 5.59
CA GLY A 34 -10.49 3.53 6.98
C GLY A 34 -9.10 2.93 7.17
N TYR A 35 -8.20 3.06 6.20
CA TYR A 35 -6.84 2.53 6.29
C TYR A 35 -5.82 3.65 6.53
N GLN A 36 -4.74 3.32 7.23
CA GLN A 36 -3.66 4.25 7.54
C GLN A 36 -2.68 4.44 6.40
N ALA A 37 -2.70 3.57 5.44
CA ALA A 37 -1.82 3.61 4.27
C ALA A 37 -2.53 3.01 3.07
N LEU A 38 -2.35 3.62 1.90
CA LEU A 38 -2.92 3.12 0.65
C LEU A 38 -1.86 3.10 -0.44
N PRO A 39 -1.89 2.08 -1.32
CA PRO A 39 -1.02 2.08 -2.48
C PRO A 39 -1.43 3.16 -3.47
N ILE A 40 -0.44 3.69 -4.18
CA ILE A 40 -0.62 4.68 -5.25
C ILE A 40 -0.37 3.99 -6.58
N LEU A 41 -1.30 4.14 -7.50
CA LEU A 41 -1.19 3.58 -8.85
C LEU A 41 -1.22 4.71 -9.87
N ASN A 42 -0.60 4.49 -11.03
CA ASN A 42 -0.83 5.38 -12.16
C ASN A 42 -2.10 4.93 -12.92
N ARG A 43 -2.48 5.67 -13.96
CA ARG A 43 -3.71 5.37 -14.72
C ARG A 43 -3.60 4.11 -15.56
N ARG A 44 -2.39 3.58 -15.75
CA ARG A 44 -2.17 2.28 -16.38
C ARG A 44 -2.25 1.12 -15.39
N GLY A 45 -2.47 1.42 -14.11
CA GLY A 45 -2.58 0.39 -13.07
C GLY A 45 -1.25 -0.05 -12.48
N GLU A 46 -0.15 0.63 -12.81
CA GLU A 46 1.16 0.29 -12.26
C GLU A 46 1.32 0.86 -10.86
N TYR A 47 1.97 0.09 -9.99
CA TYR A 47 2.26 0.52 -8.62
C TYR A 47 3.34 1.61 -8.63
N ARG A 48 3.04 2.74 -7.98
CA ARG A 48 3.92 3.91 -7.95
C ARG A 48 4.48 4.23 -6.57
N GLY A 49 3.88 3.73 -5.53
CA GLY A 49 4.32 4.00 -4.17
C GLY A 49 3.20 3.83 -3.18
N THR A 50 3.45 4.29 -1.95
CA THR A 50 2.50 4.17 -0.83
C THR A 50 2.38 5.50 -0.12
N LEU A 51 1.15 5.95 0.12
CA LEU A 51 0.88 7.16 0.90
C LEU A 51 0.34 6.75 2.26
N THR A 52 0.93 7.31 3.31
CA THR A 52 0.51 7.06 4.69
C THR A 52 -0.11 8.31 5.31
N GLU A 53 -0.88 8.12 6.38
CA GLU A 53 -1.38 9.22 7.21
C GLU A 53 -0.22 10.07 7.73
N GLY A 54 0.90 9.41 8.10
CA GLY A 54 2.10 10.11 8.55
C GLY A 54 2.68 11.03 7.50
N ASP A 55 2.70 10.59 6.24
CA ASP A 55 3.17 11.43 5.12
C ASP A 55 2.32 12.70 5.02
N LEU A 56 1.01 12.55 5.14
CA LEU A 56 0.09 13.71 5.09
C LEU A 56 0.27 14.65 6.27
N LEU A 57 0.47 14.08 7.46
CA LEU A 57 0.71 14.88 8.67
C LEU A 57 1.98 15.72 8.55
N TRP A 58 3.07 15.10 8.08
CA TRP A 58 4.34 15.82 7.91
C TRP A 58 4.27 16.83 6.77
N ALA A 59 3.51 16.53 5.71
CA ALA A 59 3.27 17.49 4.64
C ALA A 59 2.53 18.72 5.14
N LEU A 60 1.52 18.52 5.98
CA LEU A 60 0.77 19.61 6.60
C LEU A 60 1.71 20.56 7.37
N LYS A 61 2.60 20.00 8.17
CA LYS A 61 3.58 20.77 8.95
C LYS A 61 4.58 21.48 8.03
N ASN A 62 5.16 20.76 7.08
CA ASN A 62 6.26 21.25 6.24
C ASN A 62 5.78 22.24 5.17
N MET A 63 4.51 22.22 4.83
CA MET A 63 3.90 23.13 3.85
C MET A 63 3.13 24.26 4.52
N CYS A 64 3.58 24.69 5.69
CA CYS A 64 3.00 25.82 6.44
C CYS A 64 1.53 25.63 6.78
N TYR A 65 1.18 24.45 7.26
CA TYR A 65 -0.19 24.16 7.73
C TYR A 65 -1.23 24.34 6.63
N MET A 66 -1.06 23.55 5.59
CA MET A 66 -1.96 23.51 4.43
C MET A 66 -3.43 23.50 4.83
N ASP A 67 -4.23 24.43 4.27
CA ASP A 67 -5.68 24.41 4.42
C ASP A 67 -6.34 23.58 3.29
N MET A 68 -7.67 23.49 3.31
CA MET A 68 -8.40 22.68 2.32
C MET A 68 -8.25 23.22 0.90
N ARG A 69 -8.08 24.52 0.73
CA ARG A 69 -7.85 25.12 -0.58
C ARG A 69 -6.48 24.67 -1.13
N GLN A 70 -5.47 24.71 -0.28
CA GLN A 70 -4.12 24.24 -0.65
C GLN A 70 -4.11 22.74 -0.91
N ALA A 71 -4.90 21.98 -0.14
CA ALA A 71 -5.03 20.54 -0.34
C ALA A 71 -5.67 20.20 -1.70
N GLU A 72 -6.57 21.06 -2.21
CA GLU A 72 -7.14 20.90 -3.54
C GLU A 72 -6.13 21.20 -4.65
N ALA A 73 -5.20 22.11 -4.39
CA ALA A 73 -4.21 22.54 -5.38
C ALA A 73 -2.96 21.66 -5.42
N ARG A 74 -2.66 20.96 -4.32
CA ARG A 74 -1.46 20.13 -4.22
C ARG A 74 -1.73 18.70 -4.64
N ARG A 75 -0.82 18.13 -5.42
CA ARG A 75 -0.89 16.74 -5.82
C ARG A 75 -0.15 15.85 -4.84
N ILE A 76 -0.64 14.63 -4.65
CA ILE A 76 -0.03 13.70 -3.69
C ILE A 76 1.41 13.36 -4.06
N MET A 77 1.77 13.35 -5.35
CA MET A 77 3.13 13.05 -5.77
C MET A 77 4.12 14.19 -5.48
N GLU A 78 3.63 15.38 -5.13
CA GLU A 78 4.47 16.49 -4.67
C GLU A 78 4.86 16.34 -3.19
N ILE A 79 4.18 15.46 -2.45
CA ILE A 79 4.44 15.23 -1.04
C ILE A 79 5.64 14.29 -0.91
N ALA A 80 6.60 14.68 -0.06
CA ALA A 80 7.70 13.80 0.30
C ALA A 80 7.16 12.62 1.11
N ARG A 81 7.34 11.43 0.58
CA ARG A 81 6.95 10.20 1.29
C ARG A 81 8.19 9.62 1.97
N ARG A 82 8.02 9.14 3.20
CA ARG A 82 9.14 8.60 3.97
C ARG A 82 9.71 7.35 3.31
N ARG A 83 8.82 6.47 2.90
CA ARG A 83 9.23 5.20 2.33
C ARG A 83 8.04 4.55 1.64
N ASP A 84 8.26 4.13 0.41
CA ASP A 84 7.26 3.34 -0.31
C ASP A 84 7.42 1.87 0.07
N ASN A 85 6.31 1.15 0.16
CA ASN A 85 6.36 -0.29 0.35
C ASN A 85 6.95 -0.93 -0.90
N VAL A 86 7.86 -1.87 -0.70
CA VAL A 86 8.51 -2.58 -1.80
C VAL A 86 7.61 -3.71 -2.25
N PRO A 87 7.26 -3.77 -3.53
CA PRO A 87 6.40 -4.84 -4.04
C PRO A 87 7.16 -6.16 -4.22
N VAL A 88 6.38 -7.23 -4.35
CA VAL A 88 6.89 -8.52 -4.82
C VAL A 88 6.20 -8.88 -6.12
N ARG A 89 6.85 -9.72 -6.93
CA ARG A 89 6.23 -10.27 -8.13
C ARG A 89 5.42 -11.53 -7.78
N ILE A 90 4.52 -11.88 -8.67
CA ILE A 90 3.66 -13.07 -8.52
C ILE A 90 4.47 -14.33 -8.21
N THR A 91 5.67 -14.43 -8.78
CA THR A 91 6.56 -15.59 -8.64
C THR A 91 7.42 -15.59 -7.38
N ALA A 92 7.27 -14.59 -6.51
CA ALA A 92 8.04 -14.48 -5.27
C ALA A 92 7.81 -15.69 -4.37
N SER A 93 8.84 -16.05 -3.62
CA SER A 93 8.75 -17.13 -2.64
C SER A 93 8.08 -16.66 -1.36
N MET A 94 7.65 -17.62 -0.53
CA MET A 94 7.17 -17.29 0.82
C MET A 94 8.25 -16.61 1.66
N HIS A 95 9.50 -16.98 1.46
CA HIS A 95 10.63 -16.35 2.15
C HIS A 95 10.69 -14.85 1.82
N ASP A 96 10.60 -14.51 0.53
CA ASP A 96 10.61 -13.11 0.09
C ASP A 96 9.43 -12.34 0.67
N LEU A 97 8.26 -12.96 0.67
CA LEU A 97 7.04 -12.34 1.19
C LEU A 97 7.16 -12.04 2.69
N ILE A 98 7.63 -13.02 3.45
CA ILE A 98 7.83 -12.86 4.90
C ILE A 98 8.86 -11.77 5.19
N ASP A 99 9.94 -11.74 4.42
CA ASP A 99 10.97 -10.72 4.54
C ASP A 99 10.39 -9.32 4.36
N ARG A 100 9.59 -9.12 3.33
CA ARG A 100 8.94 -7.82 3.08
C ARG A 100 8.01 -7.44 4.24
N ALA A 101 7.21 -8.39 4.71
CA ALA A 101 6.24 -8.16 5.78
C ALA A 101 6.90 -7.83 7.11
N SER A 102 8.17 -8.18 7.31
CA SER A 102 8.93 -7.80 8.50
C SER A 102 9.05 -6.29 8.66
N ASN A 103 9.06 -5.57 7.54
CA ASN A 103 9.30 -4.12 7.51
C ASN A 103 8.13 -3.32 6.95
N GLN A 104 7.09 -3.98 6.49
CA GLN A 104 5.95 -3.33 5.82
C GLN A 104 4.65 -3.89 6.37
N ASN A 105 3.66 -3.03 6.53
CA ASN A 105 2.33 -3.44 7.00
C ASN A 105 1.53 -4.19 5.94
N PHE A 106 1.84 -3.96 4.68
CA PHE A 106 1.31 -4.76 3.57
C PHE A 106 2.36 -4.85 2.47
N VAL A 107 2.19 -5.83 1.59
CA VAL A 107 3.11 -6.08 0.48
C VAL A 107 2.34 -5.98 -0.83
N PRO A 108 2.60 -4.95 -1.65
CA PRO A 108 2.00 -4.87 -2.98
C PRO A 108 2.47 -6.04 -3.85
N VAL A 109 1.57 -6.58 -4.65
CA VAL A 109 1.92 -7.65 -5.59
C VAL A 109 1.73 -7.13 -7.01
N VAL A 110 2.76 -7.30 -7.83
CA VAL A 110 2.76 -6.83 -9.22
C VAL A 110 3.04 -8.00 -10.16
N ASP A 111 2.59 -7.85 -11.40
CA ASP A 111 2.92 -8.81 -12.46
C ASP A 111 4.28 -8.46 -13.09
N ASP A 112 4.64 -9.16 -14.16
CA ASP A 112 5.93 -8.97 -14.82
C ASP A 112 6.08 -7.60 -15.50
N TYR A 113 4.97 -6.90 -15.70
CA TYR A 113 4.94 -5.57 -16.31
C TYR A 113 4.82 -4.44 -15.29
N GLY A 114 4.82 -4.78 -14.01
CA GLY A 114 4.66 -3.79 -12.93
C GLY A 114 3.23 -3.42 -12.61
N ALA A 115 2.25 -4.07 -13.23
CA ALA A 115 0.85 -3.81 -12.94
C ALA A 115 0.49 -4.34 -11.56
N PHE A 116 -0.18 -3.51 -10.78
CA PHE A 116 -0.65 -3.86 -9.45
C PHE A 116 -1.83 -4.83 -9.56
N ILE A 117 -1.69 -6.03 -9.03
CA ILE A 117 -2.75 -7.04 -9.06
C ILE A 117 -3.45 -7.20 -7.72
N GLY A 118 -2.89 -6.63 -6.67
CA GLY A 118 -3.46 -6.68 -5.32
C GLY A 118 -2.38 -6.53 -4.28
N LEU A 119 -2.73 -6.83 -3.03
CA LEU A 119 -1.78 -6.75 -1.94
C LEU A 119 -1.97 -7.91 -0.97
N ILE A 120 -0.96 -8.13 -0.15
CA ILE A 120 -0.99 -9.14 0.91
C ILE A 120 -0.72 -8.42 2.21
N THR A 121 -1.63 -8.56 3.18
CA THR A 121 -1.47 -7.89 4.46
C THR A 121 -0.51 -8.65 5.37
N ARG A 122 0.19 -7.91 6.23
CA ARG A 122 1.01 -8.51 7.27
C ARG A 122 0.19 -9.46 8.15
N LYS A 123 -1.03 -9.08 8.44
CA LYS A 123 -1.93 -9.91 9.25
C LYS A 123 -2.16 -11.29 8.63
N ALA A 124 -2.40 -11.34 7.31
CA ALA A 124 -2.61 -12.61 6.61
C ALA A 124 -1.37 -13.51 6.70
N ILE A 125 -0.18 -12.92 6.58
CA ILE A 125 1.08 -13.64 6.68
C ILE A 125 1.30 -14.17 8.10
N ILE A 126 1.05 -13.34 9.10
CA ILE A 126 1.19 -13.73 10.50
C ILE A 126 0.23 -14.86 10.84
N GLN A 127 -1.01 -14.80 10.36
CA GLN A 127 -1.99 -15.86 10.59
C GLN A 127 -1.54 -17.17 9.96
N TYR A 128 -0.98 -17.12 8.77
CA TYR A 128 -0.43 -18.29 8.10
C TYR A 128 0.69 -18.92 8.93
N CYS A 129 1.63 -18.11 9.40
CA CYS A 129 2.74 -18.57 10.22
C CYS A 129 2.26 -19.17 11.53
N ARG A 130 1.27 -18.55 12.17
CA ARG A 130 0.68 -19.04 13.40
C ARG A 130 0.03 -20.40 13.20
N ASP A 131 -0.75 -20.55 12.14
CA ASP A 131 -1.43 -21.79 11.85
C ASP A 131 -0.43 -22.94 11.59
N ARG A 132 0.69 -22.61 10.94
CA ARG A 132 1.76 -23.58 10.71
C ARG A 132 2.45 -24.00 12.00
N LEU A 133 2.71 -23.05 12.91
CA LEU A 133 3.38 -23.33 14.17
C LEU A 133 2.55 -24.20 15.09
N PHE A 134 1.23 -24.06 15.05
CA PHE A 134 0.33 -24.76 15.96
C PHE A 134 -0.53 -25.83 15.28
N ALA A 135 -0.19 -26.19 14.05
CA ALA A 135 -1.00 -27.13 13.27
C ALA A 135 -1.08 -28.53 13.85
N GLU A 136 -0.10 -28.92 14.69
CA GLU A 136 0.00 -30.26 15.28
C GLU A 136 -0.54 -30.33 16.73
N ASP A 137 -1.05 -29.24 17.26
CA ASP A 137 -1.55 -29.16 18.63
C ASP A 137 -2.94 -29.75 18.78
#